data_8e4df4968a573e6f9c7983e25118b2a7
#
_entry.id   8e4df4968a573e6f9c7983e25118b2a7
#
_cell.length_a   1.000
_cell.length_b   1.000
_cell.length_c   1.000
_cell.angle_alpha   90.00
_cell.angle_beta   90.00
_cell.angle_gamma   90.00
#
_symmetry.space_group_name_H-M   'P 1'
#
loop_
_entity.id
_entity.type
_entity.pdbx_description
1 polymer ?
#
loop_
_entity_poly.entity_id
_entity_poly.type
_entity_poly.pdbx_seq_one_letter_code
_entity_poly.pdbx_strand_id
1 'polypeptide(L)'
;MSRLACCAALGVVLIASCGKAPDAPDTEVTQGAELPAEAAQPVAGPEAVVEVPRHLEVTKDYFVGSASFDDALFDIAPDIAATLVEDARARLDAMDADALAYKAADPDYFNPYSLSIQWTLDAAAGDLISLEGFTAAYSGGAHGNYGTDARIYSLQTGQQVSLRTLLADPQGAMTESLPFVLSDIAQQRSEKAGGGASAETFRGETADAISADSILRGELGLVASTEAGRFGGFVVHFAPYEIGSYAEGAYKAVVPQSVFRDFLKPEYAGLFAGGPVTEE
;
A
#
# COMPACT_ATOMS: atom_id res chain seq x y z
N MET A 1 18.54 -17.46 -44.53
CA MET A 1 18.35 -16.36 -45.51
C MET A 1 18.01 -15.11 -44.69
N SER A 2 18.99 -14.33 -44.45
CA SER A 2 19.35 -12.99 -44.90
C SER A 2 18.62 -11.89 -44.13
N ARG A 3 19.35 -11.27 -43.19
CA ARG A 3 19.86 -9.87 -43.14
C ARG A 3 18.76 -8.78 -43.06
N LEU A 4 18.81 -7.78 -42.22
CA LEU A 4 19.80 -6.70 -42.07
C LEU A 4 19.63 -5.95 -40.72
N ALA A 5 20.77 -5.59 -40.16
CA ALA A 5 20.93 -4.61 -39.08
C ALA A 5 20.85 -3.16 -39.66
N CYS A 6 20.43 -2.19 -38.84
CA CYS A 6 20.72 -0.80 -39.09
C CYS A 6 21.00 -0.07 -37.75
N CYS A 7 22.30 0.21 -37.56
CA CYS A 7 22.81 1.17 -36.57
C CYS A 7 22.64 2.60 -37.10
N ALA A 8 22.20 3.53 -36.27
CA ALA A 8 22.41 4.94 -36.48
C ALA A 8 22.94 5.59 -35.19
N ALA A 9 24.21 5.94 -35.23
CA ALA A 9 24.90 6.79 -34.27
C ALA A 9 24.63 8.27 -34.66
N LEU A 10 24.29 9.11 -33.68
CA LEU A 10 24.32 10.57 -33.87
C LEU A 10 25.26 11.20 -32.84
N GLY A 11 26.25 11.89 -33.38
CA GLY A 11 27.36 12.47 -32.69
C GLY A 11 27.00 13.79 -31.96
N VAL A 12 27.76 14.02 -30.89
CA VAL A 12 27.84 15.25 -30.11
C VAL A 12 28.73 16.23 -30.81
N VAL A 13 28.23 17.43 -31.07
CA VAL A 13 29.05 18.60 -31.52
C VAL A 13 29.24 19.53 -30.33
N LEU A 14 30.49 19.61 -29.85
CA LEU A 14 30.97 20.64 -28.91
C LEU A 14 31.41 21.86 -29.74
N ILE A 15 30.83 23.02 -29.46
CA ILE A 15 31.35 24.32 -29.95
C ILE A 15 31.87 25.08 -28.74
N ALA A 16 33.19 25.22 -28.66
CA ALA A 16 33.87 26.12 -27.76
C ALA A 16 33.99 27.51 -28.46
N SER A 17 33.51 28.58 -27.80
CA SER A 17 33.75 29.96 -28.21
C SER A 17 34.50 30.67 -27.11
N CYS A 18 35.79 31.01 -27.38
CA CYS A 18 36.58 31.95 -26.63
C CYS A 18 36.20 33.38 -27.01
N GLY A 19 35.76 34.16 -26.04
CA GLY A 19 35.55 35.60 -26.15
C GLY A 19 36.34 36.36 -25.08
N LYS A 20 37.23 37.23 -25.56
CA LYS A 20 38.25 38.04 -24.90
C LYS A 20 37.62 39.17 -24.06
N ALA A 21 38.17 39.37 -22.84
CA ALA A 21 37.83 40.51 -21.97
C ALA A 21 38.38 41.84 -22.53
N PRO A 22 37.70 42.97 -22.37
CA PRO A 22 38.31 44.29 -22.43
C PRO A 22 38.47 44.94 -21.05
N ASP A 23 39.50 45.77 -20.96
CA ASP A 23 40.06 46.49 -19.84
C ASP A 23 39.08 47.44 -19.15
N ALA A 24 39.31 47.65 -17.88
CA ALA A 24 38.68 48.65 -17.02
C ALA A 24 39.27 50.06 -17.27
N PRO A 25 38.48 51.11 -17.08
CA PRO A 25 39.04 52.40 -16.70
C PRO A 25 38.74 52.76 -15.23
N ASP A 26 39.76 53.24 -14.55
CA ASP A 26 39.68 53.94 -13.28
C ASP A 26 38.72 55.14 -13.34
N THR A 27 37.88 55.33 -12.34
CA THR A 27 37.43 56.69 -11.96
C THR A 27 36.82 56.73 -10.55
N GLU A 28 37.44 57.54 -9.75
CA GLU A 28 36.97 58.45 -8.69
C GLU A 28 35.93 57.99 -7.64
N VAL A 29 36.44 58.03 -6.42
CA VAL A 29 35.70 58.10 -5.17
C VAL A 29 34.86 59.39 -5.08
N THR A 30 33.54 59.25 -4.99
CA THR A 30 32.66 60.31 -4.51
C THR A 30 31.85 59.80 -3.31
N GLN A 31 31.94 60.56 -2.23
CA GLN A 31 31.27 60.33 -0.96
C GLN A 31 29.74 60.48 -1.09
N GLY A 32 29.04 59.65 -0.33
CA GLY A 32 27.77 59.99 0.30
C GLY A 32 26.51 59.73 -0.54
N ALA A 33 25.95 58.50 -0.43
CA ALA A 33 24.51 58.32 -0.56
C ALA A 33 24.04 57.41 0.58
N GLU A 34 23.21 57.97 1.41
CA GLU A 34 22.44 57.31 2.47
C GLU A 34 21.64 56.15 1.86
N LEU A 35 21.85 54.92 2.39
CA LEU A 35 21.07 53.76 2.00
C LEU A 35 19.62 53.94 2.45
N PRO A 36 18.62 53.69 1.60
CA PRO A 36 17.24 53.64 2.03
C PRO A 36 17.06 52.47 3.00
N ALA A 37 16.38 52.71 4.10
CA ALA A 37 15.99 51.67 5.07
C ALA A 37 15.29 50.52 4.32
N GLU A 38 15.90 49.37 4.37
CA GLU A 38 15.33 48.10 3.88
C GLU A 38 14.01 47.88 4.58
N ALA A 39 12.92 47.95 3.85
CA ALA A 39 11.59 47.63 4.35
C ALA A 39 11.60 46.16 4.80
N ALA A 40 11.46 45.95 6.11
CA ALA A 40 11.33 44.62 6.69
C ALA A 40 10.23 43.87 5.94
N GLN A 41 10.62 42.81 5.24
CA GLN A 41 9.67 41.88 4.66
C GLN A 41 8.80 41.28 5.79
N PRO A 42 7.48 41.16 5.61
CA PRO A 42 6.64 40.52 6.62
C PRO A 42 7.15 39.08 6.83
N VAL A 43 7.54 38.79 8.05
CA VAL A 43 7.85 37.42 8.49
C VAL A 43 6.59 36.62 8.21
N ALA A 44 6.70 35.63 7.33
CA ALA A 44 5.62 34.69 7.09
C ALA A 44 5.18 34.15 8.46
N GLY A 45 3.89 34.37 8.80
CA GLY A 45 3.32 33.77 10.00
C GLY A 45 3.49 32.26 9.96
N PRO A 46 3.39 31.57 11.10
CA PRO A 46 3.48 30.10 11.10
C PRO A 46 2.50 29.54 10.05
N GLU A 47 3.01 28.76 9.12
CA GLU A 47 2.16 28.00 8.20
C GLU A 47 1.12 27.26 9.04
N ALA A 48 -0.15 27.44 8.70
CA ALA A 48 -1.21 26.74 9.38
C ALA A 48 -0.94 25.25 9.20
N VAL A 49 -0.74 24.54 10.30
CA VAL A 49 -0.64 23.08 10.30
C VAL A 49 -1.98 22.58 9.77
N VAL A 50 -2.00 22.13 8.53
CA VAL A 50 -3.19 21.51 7.95
C VAL A 50 -3.34 20.16 8.63
N GLU A 51 -4.34 20.04 9.49
CA GLU A 51 -4.64 18.79 10.17
C GLU A 51 -5.07 17.76 9.12
N VAL A 52 -4.37 16.62 9.07
CA VAL A 52 -4.68 15.53 8.17
C VAL A 52 -5.97 14.86 8.65
N PRO A 53 -7.04 14.81 7.83
CA PRO A 53 -8.33 14.27 8.26
C PRO A 53 -8.24 12.75 8.47
N ARG A 54 -8.83 12.27 9.56
CA ARG A 54 -8.92 10.82 9.89
C ARG A 54 -10.08 10.12 9.17
N HIS A 55 -10.95 10.91 8.53
CA HIS A 55 -12.10 10.43 7.82
C HIS A 55 -12.41 11.34 6.62
N LEU A 56 -12.75 10.73 5.48
CA LEU A 56 -13.20 11.42 4.29
C LEU A 56 -14.59 10.95 3.93
N GLU A 57 -15.48 11.88 3.54
CA GLU A 57 -16.83 11.56 3.06
C GLU A 57 -17.19 12.41 1.85
N VAL A 58 -17.84 11.78 0.88
CA VAL A 58 -18.43 12.40 -0.29
C VAL A 58 -19.83 11.82 -0.46
N THR A 59 -20.85 12.69 -0.52
CA THR A 59 -22.24 12.27 -0.75
C THR A 59 -22.84 13.12 -1.85
N LYS A 60 -23.18 12.48 -2.96
CA LYS A 60 -23.86 13.06 -4.13
C LYS A 60 -24.97 12.11 -4.58
N ASP A 61 -25.89 12.57 -5.39
CA ASP A 61 -27.01 11.76 -5.90
C ASP A 61 -26.55 10.63 -6.87
N TYR A 62 -25.30 10.68 -7.30
CA TYR A 62 -24.69 9.72 -8.22
C TYR A 62 -23.46 9.00 -7.65
N PHE A 63 -22.94 9.44 -6.49
CA PHE A 63 -21.77 8.85 -5.86
C PHE A 63 -21.80 8.99 -4.35
N VAL A 64 -21.48 7.90 -3.65
CA VAL A 64 -21.23 7.90 -2.21
C VAL A 64 -19.84 7.32 -1.96
N GLY A 65 -18.96 8.10 -1.35
CA GLY A 65 -17.60 7.73 -1.05
C GLY A 65 -17.23 7.95 0.39
N SER A 66 -16.42 7.06 0.97
CA SER A 66 -15.85 7.22 2.31
C SER A 66 -14.45 6.63 2.39
N ALA A 67 -13.62 7.23 3.25
CA ALA A 67 -12.37 6.62 3.68
C ALA A 67 -12.19 6.84 5.18
N SER A 68 -11.73 5.81 5.89
CA SER A 68 -11.46 5.83 7.32
C SER A 68 -10.10 5.22 7.64
N PHE A 69 -9.46 5.74 8.67
CA PHE A 69 -8.10 5.37 9.06
C PHE A 69 -8.04 5.19 10.56
N ASP A 70 -7.28 4.17 11.00
CA ASP A 70 -7.06 3.94 12.43
C ASP A 70 -6.39 5.17 13.09
N ASP A 71 -6.93 5.59 14.23
CA ASP A 71 -6.41 6.73 14.98
C ASP A 71 -4.97 6.53 15.41
N ALA A 72 -4.58 5.31 15.81
CA ALA A 72 -3.24 4.98 16.24
C ALA A 72 -2.19 5.22 15.13
N LEU A 73 -2.58 5.12 13.86
CA LEU A 73 -1.68 5.39 12.73
C LEU A 73 -1.20 6.84 12.71
N PHE A 74 -2.07 7.81 13.03
CA PHE A 74 -1.70 9.23 13.08
C PHE A 74 -0.75 9.55 14.23
N ASP A 75 -0.83 8.77 15.31
CA ASP A 75 0.02 8.96 16.48
C ASP A 75 1.43 8.39 16.27
N ILE A 76 1.56 7.25 15.58
CA ILE A 76 2.83 6.54 15.40
C ILE A 76 3.51 6.78 14.06
N ALA A 77 2.77 7.13 13.01
CA ALA A 77 3.28 7.27 11.64
C ALA A 77 2.52 8.37 10.85
N PRO A 78 2.54 9.64 11.32
CA PRO A 78 1.74 10.72 10.72
C PRO A 78 2.01 10.96 9.23
N ASP A 79 3.25 10.80 8.76
CA ASP A 79 3.60 10.98 7.34
C ASP A 79 3.04 9.86 6.47
N ILE A 80 3.03 8.62 6.98
CA ILE A 80 2.41 7.48 6.31
C ILE A 80 0.88 7.67 6.28
N ALA A 81 0.28 8.10 7.39
CA ALA A 81 -1.15 8.43 7.46
C ALA A 81 -1.52 9.50 6.43
N ALA A 82 -0.75 10.58 6.32
CA ALA A 82 -0.97 11.64 5.35
C ALA A 82 -0.94 11.10 3.91
N THR A 83 0.04 10.24 3.58
CA THR A 83 0.15 9.61 2.26
C THR A 83 -1.07 8.74 1.94
N LEU A 84 -1.55 7.94 2.91
CA LEU A 84 -2.74 7.10 2.72
C LEU A 84 -4.02 7.94 2.55
N VAL A 85 -4.14 9.06 3.27
CA VAL A 85 -5.25 10.00 3.13
C VAL A 85 -5.26 10.66 1.74
N GLU A 86 -4.10 11.06 1.23
CA GLU A 86 -3.98 11.61 -0.13
C GLU A 86 -4.33 10.59 -1.20
N ASP A 87 -3.85 9.34 -1.07
CA ASP A 87 -4.21 8.23 -1.99
C ASP A 87 -5.72 7.97 -1.98
N ALA A 88 -6.32 7.88 -0.79
CA ALA A 88 -7.76 7.68 -0.66
C ALA A 88 -8.56 8.83 -1.27
N ARG A 89 -8.14 10.08 -1.07
CA ARG A 89 -8.77 11.26 -1.68
C ARG A 89 -8.73 11.19 -3.20
N ALA A 90 -7.56 10.90 -3.76
CA ALA A 90 -7.39 10.77 -5.20
C ALA A 90 -8.29 9.67 -5.80
N ARG A 91 -8.45 8.55 -5.10
CA ARG A 91 -9.34 7.45 -5.52
C ARG A 91 -10.83 7.84 -5.43
N LEU A 92 -11.23 8.56 -4.39
CA LEU A 92 -12.59 9.10 -4.25
C LEU A 92 -12.90 10.10 -5.38
N ASP A 93 -11.99 11.04 -5.65
CA ASP A 93 -12.13 12.04 -6.71
C ASP A 93 -12.21 11.40 -8.10
N ALA A 94 -11.40 10.38 -8.36
CA ALA A 94 -11.43 9.66 -9.63
C ALA A 94 -12.78 8.94 -9.84
N MET A 95 -13.28 8.22 -8.82
CA MET A 95 -14.55 7.51 -8.93
C MET A 95 -15.76 8.45 -9.00
N ASP A 96 -15.70 9.60 -8.32
CA ASP A 96 -16.69 10.67 -8.44
C ASP A 96 -16.77 11.19 -9.89
N ALA A 97 -15.62 11.47 -10.51
CA ALA A 97 -15.54 11.92 -11.89
C ALA A 97 -16.09 10.87 -12.88
N ASP A 98 -15.74 9.60 -12.69
CA ASP A 98 -16.21 8.49 -13.52
C ASP A 98 -17.73 8.30 -13.39
N ALA A 99 -18.28 8.37 -12.18
CA ALA A 99 -19.70 8.27 -11.91
C ALA A 99 -20.49 9.40 -12.59
N LEU A 100 -19.98 10.64 -12.50
CA LEU A 100 -20.59 11.80 -13.16
C LEU A 100 -20.55 11.66 -14.68
N ALA A 101 -19.44 11.22 -15.26
CA ALA A 101 -19.30 11.02 -16.69
C ALA A 101 -20.25 9.93 -17.20
N TYR A 102 -20.37 8.80 -16.49
CA TYR A 102 -21.28 7.71 -16.89
C TYR A 102 -22.76 8.14 -16.75
N LYS A 103 -23.14 8.82 -15.68
CA LYS A 103 -24.48 9.38 -15.50
C LYS A 103 -24.86 10.32 -16.66
N ALA A 104 -23.92 11.14 -17.12
CA ALA A 104 -24.16 12.05 -18.25
C ALA A 104 -24.30 11.33 -19.59
N ALA A 105 -23.56 10.22 -19.78
CA ALA A 105 -23.56 9.45 -21.03
C ALA A 105 -24.77 8.52 -21.16
N ASP A 106 -25.26 7.94 -20.05
CA ASP A 106 -26.33 6.93 -20.05
C ASP A 106 -27.25 7.08 -18.81
N PRO A 107 -28.02 8.18 -18.73
CA PRO A 107 -28.80 8.50 -17.53
C PRO A 107 -29.92 7.51 -17.23
N ASP A 108 -30.46 6.81 -18.24
CA ASP A 108 -31.58 5.88 -18.10
C ASP A 108 -31.19 4.55 -17.47
N TYR A 109 -29.91 4.17 -17.58
CA TYR A 109 -29.36 2.90 -17.06
C TYR A 109 -28.32 3.11 -15.96
N PHE A 110 -28.08 4.35 -15.56
CA PHE A 110 -27.13 4.70 -14.53
C PHE A 110 -27.59 4.23 -13.13
N ASN A 111 -26.69 3.54 -12.42
CA ASN A 111 -26.83 3.27 -10.99
C ASN A 111 -25.76 4.04 -10.22
N PRO A 112 -26.10 4.67 -9.07
CA PRO A 112 -25.13 5.41 -8.27
C PRO A 112 -23.93 4.56 -7.87
N TYR A 113 -22.73 5.13 -8.04
CA TYR A 113 -21.49 4.49 -7.65
C TYR A 113 -21.23 4.60 -6.15
N SER A 114 -20.46 3.67 -5.60
CA SER A 114 -19.95 3.79 -4.22
C SER A 114 -18.54 3.31 -4.09
N LEU A 115 -17.76 3.94 -3.17
CA LEU A 115 -16.41 3.54 -2.80
C LEU A 115 -16.23 3.69 -1.30
N SER A 116 -15.81 2.63 -0.64
CA SER A 116 -15.41 2.63 0.77
C SER A 116 -13.97 2.13 0.88
N ILE A 117 -13.14 2.89 1.61
CA ILE A 117 -11.73 2.56 1.86
C ILE A 117 -11.52 2.58 3.38
N GLN A 118 -10.87 1.56 3.91
CA GLN A 118 -10.52 1.49 5.32
C GLN A 118 -9.07 1.04 5.47
N TRP A 119 -8.34 1.70 6.38
CA TRP A 119 -6.99 1.29 6.78
C TRP A 119 -6.94 1.10 8.30
N THR A 120 -6.46 -0.07 8.71
CA THR A 120 -6.24 -0.44 10.12
C THR A 120 -4.77 -0.72 10.38
N LEU A 121 -4.34 -0.44 11.60
CA LEU A 121 -3.02 -0.79 12.09
C LEU A 121 -3.08 -2.18 12.74
N ASP A 122 -2.54 -3.20 12.05
CA ASP A 122 -2.56 -4.57 12.56
C ASP A 122 -1.47 -4.85 13.58
N ALA A 123 -0.26 -4.33 13.34
CA ALA A 123 0.88 -4.60 14.20
C ALA A 123 1.98 -3.55 14.07
N ALA A 124 2.75 -3.40 15.16
CA ALA A 124 3.96 -2.58 15.18
C ALA A 124 5.03 -3.23 16.05
N ALA A 125 6.26 -3.32 15.53
CA ALA A 125 7.42 -3.80 16.28
C ALA A 125 8.71 -3.18 15.72
N GLY A 126 9.53 -2.60 16.59
CA GLY A 126 10.77 -1.91 16.20
C GLY A 126 10.51 -0.78 15.21
N ASP A 127 11.15 -0.85 14.04
CA ASP A 127 11.00 0.12 12.95
C ASP A 127 9.87 -0.22 11.98
N LEU A 128 9.16 -1.33 12.17
CA LEU A 128 8.15 -1.80 11.21
C LEU A 128 6.73 -1.65 11.76
N ILE A 129 5.82 -1.22 10.88
CA ILE A 129 4.36 -1.31 11.07
C ILE A 129 3.73 -2.09 9.94
N SER A 130 2.65 -2.78 10.25
CA SER A 130 1.81 -3.50 9.27
C SER A 130 0.41 -2.94 9.30
N LEU A 131 -0.11 -2.65 8.11
CA LEU A 131 -1.45 -2.11 7.90
C LEU A 131 -2.27 -3.09 7.06
N GLU A 132 -3.54 -3.28 7.42
CA GLU A 132 -4.55 -3.93 6.57
C GLU A 132 -5.44 -2.85 5.94
N GLY A 133 -5.61 -2.93 4.62
CA GLY A 133 -6.51 -2.11 3.84
C GLY A 133 -7.73 -2.92 3.39
N PHE A 134 -8.91 -2.35 3.49
CA PHE A 134 -10.13 -2.88 2.90
C PHE A 134 -10.71 -1.86 1.92
N THR A 135 -11.05 -2.32 0.73
CA THR A 135 -11.74 -1.50 -0.28
C THR A 135 -12.98 -2.22 -0.78
N ALA A 136 -14.12 -1.54 -0.75
CA ALA A 136 -15.34 -2.00 -1.41
C ALA A 136 -15.80 -0.95 -2.42
N ALA A 137 -16.15 -1.37 -3.64
CA ALA A 137 -16.55 -0.49 -4.72
C ALA A 137 -17.74 -1.06 -5.49
N TYR A 138 -18.65 -0.19 -5.90
CA TYR A 138 -19.73 -0.48 -6.84
C TYR A 138 -19.74 0.56 -7.95
N SER A 139 -19.69 0.09 -9.19
CA SER A 139 -19.66 0.94 -10.39
C SER A 139 -20.78 0.60 -11.37
N GLY A 140 -21.99 0.34 -10.87
CA GLY A 140 -23.18 0.15 -11.71
C GLY A 140 -23.42 -1.26 -12.25
N GLY A 141 -22.57 -2.24 -11.93
CA GLY A 141 -22.72 -3.64 -12.37
C GLY A 141 -23.75 -4.45 -11.59
N ALA A 142 -23.72 -5.78 -11.75
CA ALA A 142 -24.66 -6.70 -11.08
C ALA A 142 -24.41 -6.78 -9.56
N HIS A 143 -23.17 -6.57 -9.11
CA HIS A 143 -22.77 -6.56 -7.71
C HIS A 143 -21.53 -5.68 -7.52
N GLY A 144 -21.27 -5.27 -6.28
CA GLY A 144 -20.02 -4.62 -5.89
C GLY A 144 -18.84 -5.59 -5.90
N ASN A 145 -17.64 -5.03 -5.90
CA ASN A 145 -16.39 -5.75 -5.70
C ASN A 145 -15.73 -5.26 -4.41
N TYR A 146 -14.98 -6.12 -3.77
CA TYR A 146 -14.16 -5.75 -2.61
C TYR A 146 -12.86 -6.54 -2.61
N GLY A 147 -11.88 -6.01 -1.90
CA GLY A 147 -10.59 -6.66 -1.70
C GLY A 147 -9.89 -6.11 -0.47
N THR A 148 -8.91 -6.85 -0.03
CA THR A 148 -7.97 -6.47 1.04
C THR A 148 -6.62 -6.13 0.43
N ASP A 149 -5.92 -5.20 1.07
CA ASP A 149 -4.55 -4.80 0.80
C ASP A 149 -3.76 -4.99 2.11
N ALA A 150 -2.50 -5.34 2.04
CA ALA A 150 -1.63 -5.43 3.20
C ALA A 150 -0.32 -4.72 2.93
N ARG A 151 0.07 -3.79 3.79
CA ARG A 151 1.28 -2.98 3.61
C ARG A 151 2.13 -2.99 4.87
N ILE A 152 3.42 -3.22 4.69
CA ILE A 152 4.42 -3.08 5.73
C ILE A 152 5.21 -1.81 5.43
N TYR A 153 5.44 -0.96 6.43
CA TYR A 153 6.23 0.27 6.31
C TYR A 153 7.36 0.29 7.33
N SER A 154 8.48 0.90 6.94
CA SER A 154 9.52 1.33 7.87
C SER A 154 9.15 2.72 8.42
N LEU A 155 9.08 2.86 9.73
CA LEU A 155 8.85 4.14 10.41
C LEU A 155 10.03 5.11 10.21
N GLN A 156 11.25 4.57 10.09
CA GLN A 156 12.46 5.38 9.92
C GLN A 156 12.50 6.05 8.55
N THR A 157 12.06 5.36 7.50
CA THR A 157 12.16 5.84 6.12
C THR A 157 10.83 6.29 5.53
N GLY A 158 9.70 5.95 6.13
CA GLY A 158 8.36 6.14 5.58
C GLY A 158 8.07 5.29 4.33
N GLN A 159 9.00 4.38 3.96
CA GLN A 159 8.88 3.60 2.73
C GLN A 159 8.18 2.26 2.99
N GLN A 160 7.42 1.81 2.00
CA GLN A 160 6.84 0.47 2.00
C GLN A 160 7.95 -0.59 1.89
N VAL A 161 7.84 -1.63 2.72
CA VAL A 161 8.77 -2.76 2.80
C VAL A 161 8.00 -4.03 2.46
N SER A 162 8.54 -4.85 1.58
CA SER A 162 7.96 -6.17 1.30
C SER A 162 8.39 -7.19 2.35
N LEU A 163 7.51 -8.13 2.74
CA LEU A 163 7.88 -9.28 3.57
C LEU A 163 9.09 -10.04 2.98
N ARG A 164 9.17 -10.13 1.66
CA ARG A 164 10.33 -10.70 0.95
C ARG A 164 11.66 -10.06 1.38
N THR A 165 11.65 -8.76 1.65
CA THR A 165 12.87 -8.03 2.07
C THR A 165 13.37 -8.45 3.45
N LEU A 166 12.47 -8.93 4.33
CA LEU A 166 12.79 -9.38 5.68
C LEU A 166 13.42 -10.78 5.68
N LEU A 167 13.28 -11.55 4.60
CA LEU A 167 13.69 -12.94 4.49
C LEU A 167 15.05 -13.08 3.81
N ALA A 168 15.89 -13.96 4.33
CA ALA A 168 17.14 -14.37 3.71
C ALA A 168 16.91 -15.39 2.58
N ASP A 169 15.91 -16.28 2.77
CA ASP A 169 15.41 -17.19 1.74
C ASP A 169 13.88 -17.12 1.66
N PRO A 170 13.34 -16.21 0.83
CA PRO A 170 11.89 -16.04 0.68
C PRO A 170 11.19 -17.29 0.13
N GLN A 171 11.83 -18.02 -0.77
CA GLN A 171 11.22 -19.20 -1.39
C GLN A 171 11.15 -20.37 -0.39
N GLY A 172 12.19 -20.57 0.39
CA GLY A 172 12.21 -21.57 1.47
C GLY A 172 11.14 -21.27 2.51
N ALA A 173 11.04 -20.00 2.95
CA ALA A 173 10.02 -19.57 3.90
C ALA A 173 8.59 -19.86 3.42
N MET A 174 8.28 -19.55 2.15
CA MET A 174 6.94 -19.81 1.59
C MET A 174 6.67 -21.29 1.37
N THR A 175 7.69 -22.08 1.04
CA THR A 175 7.57 -23.53 0.90
C THR A 175 7.20 -24.18 2.23
N GLU A 176 7.84 -23.77 3.33
CA GLU A 176 7.50 -24.25 4.68
C GLU A 176 6.14 -23.72 5.17
N SER A 177 5.73 -22.53 4.74
CA SER A 177 4.45 -21.94 5.11
C SER A 177 3.25 -22.51 4.35
N LEU A 178 3.46 -23.03 3.14
CA LEU A 178 2.40 -23.51 2.25
C LEU A 178 1.46 -24.53 2.91
N PRO A 179 1.94 -25.58 3.63
CA PRO A 179 1.03 -26.54 4.27
C PRO A 179 0.08 -25.92 5.30
N PHE A 180 0.53 -24.86 6.01
CA PHE A 180 -0.29 -24.11 6.94
C PHE A 180 -1.38 -23.33 6.22
N VAL A 181 -1.02 -22.58 5.19
CA VAL A 181 -1.96 -21.80 4.38
C VAL A 181 -3.02 -22.72 3.76
N LEU A 182 -2.61 -23.86 3.16
CA LEU A 182 -3.52 -24.81 2.55
C LEU A 182 -4.49 -25.41 3.57
N SER A 183 -4.00 -25.74 4.78
CA SER A 183 -4.83 -26.32 5.83
C SER A 183 -5.84 -25.32 6.35
N ASP A 184 -5.42 -24.08 6.61
CA ASP A 184 -6.26 -23.02 7.13
C ASP A 184 -7.37 -22.65 6.12
N ILE A 185 -7.01 -22.41 4.87
CA ILE A 185 -7.99 -22.09 3.81
C ILE A 185 -8.97 -23.23 3.58
N ALA A 186 -8.50 -24.48 3.55
CA ALA A 186 -9.39 -25.63 3.39
C ALA A 186 -10.39 -25.76 4.56
N GLN A 187 -9.97 -25.43 5.78
CA GLN A 187 -10.84 -25.38 6.95
C GLN A 187 -11.91 -24.30 6.82
N GLN A 188 -11.50 -23.08 6.46
CA GLN A 188 -12.42 -21.95 6.24
C GLN A 188 -13.43 -22.26 5.13
N ARG A 189 -13.02 -22.91 4.04
CA ARG A 189 -13.93 -23.35 2.96
C ARG A 189 -14.97 -24.36 3.46
N SER A 190 -14.54 -25.32 4.29
CA SER A 190 -15.47 -26.27 4.93
C SER A 190 -16.50 -25.59 5.82
N GLU A 191 -16.09 -24.61 6.61
CA GLU A 191 -16.96 -23.81 7.48
C GLU A 191 -17.97 -22.99 6.68
N LYS A 192 -17.51 -22.27 5.64
CA LYS A 192 -18.37 -21.50 4.73
C LYS A 192 -19.37 -22.36 3.97
N ALA A 193 -19.02 -23.61 3.68
CA ALA A 193 -19.92 -24.61 3.09
C ALA A 193 -20.94 -25.19 4.10
N GLY A 194 -21.00 -24.67 5.34
CA GLY A 194 -21.93 -25.12 6.37
C GLY A 194 -21.65 -26.53 6.88
N GLY A 195 -20.42 -27.00 6.76
CA GLY A 195 -20.00 -28.36 7.15
C GLY A 195 -20.52 -29.47 6.21
N GLY A 196 -21.08 -29.11 5.05
CA GLY A 196 -21.55 -30.08 4.05
C GLY A 196 -20.43 -30.85 3.34
N ALA A 197 -19.21 -30.30 3.35
CA ALA A 197 -17.99 -30.93 2.87
C ALA A 197 -16.87 -30.73 3.89
N SER A 198 -16.00 -31.72 4.03
CA SER A 198 -14.89 -31.66 4.99
C SER A 198 -13.73 -30.79 4.45
N ALA A 199 -12.86 -30.29 5.35
CA ALA A 199 -11.63 -29.61 4.96
C ALA A 199 -10.75 -30.49 4.02
N GLU A 200 -10.73 -31.80 4.20
CA GLU A 200 -10.01 -32.72 3.32
C GLU A 200 -10.55 -32.71 1.88
N THR A 201 -11.86 -32.53 1.72
CA THR A 201 -12.50 -32.41 0.39
C THR A 201 -11.98 -31.16 -0.35
N PHE A 202 -11.82 -30.05 0.36
CA PHE A 202 -11.34 -28.79 -0.22
C PHE A 202 -9.81 -28.72 -0.40
N ARG A 203 -9.06 -29.57 0.29
CA ARG A 203 -7.58 -29.52 0.30
C ARG A 203 -6.98 -29.65 -1.10
N GLY A 204 -7.50 -30.53 -1.94
CA GLY A 204 -7.03 -30.73 -3.32
C GLY A 204 -7.26 -29.47 -4.17
N GLU A 205 -8.48 -28.97 -4.20
CA GLU A 205 -8.82 -27.75 -4.97
C GLU A 205 -8.04 -26.53 -4.46
N THR A 206 -7.85 -26.42 -3.13
CA THR A 206 -7.06 -25.33 -2.54
C THR A 206 -5.59 -25.44 -2.94
N ALA A 207 -5.04 -26.66 -3.01
CA ALA A 207 -3.66 -26.89 -3.44
C ALA A 207 -3.44 -26.59 -4.94
N ASP A 208 -4.48 -26.74 -5.77
CA ASP A 208 -4.42 -26.34 -7.18
C ASP A 208 -4.43 -24.80 -7.35
N ALA A 209 -5.04 -24.07 -6.41
CA ALA A 209 -5.13 -22.61 -6.44
C ALA A 209 -3.92 -21.89 -5.80
N ILE A 210 -3.31 -22.48 -4.77
CA ILE A 210 -2.28 -21.83 -3.94
C ILE A 210 -0.94 -22.55 -4.08
N SER A 211 0.12 -21.79 -4.36
CA SER A 211 1.51 -22.23 -4.37
C SER A 211 2.39 -21.31 -3.54
N ALA A 212 3.59 -21.74 -3.18
CA ALA A 212 4.59 -20.88 -2.52
C ALA A 212 4.85 -19.59 -3.30
N ASP A 213 4.89 -19.67 -4.64
CA ASP A 213 5.07 -18.51 -5.51
C ASP A 213 3.85 -17.57 -5.51
N SER A 214 2.62 -18.08 -5.44
CA SER A 214 1.43 -17.25 -5.36
C SER A 214 1.35 -16.53 -4.02
N ILE A 215 1.66 -17.20 -2.89
CA ILE A 215 1.76 -16.58 -1.57
C ILE A 215 2.77 -15.42 -1.63
N LEU A 216 3.97 -15.66 -2.18
CA LEU A 216 5.04 -14.67 -2.21
C LEU A 216 4.71 -13.43 -3.07
N ARG A 217 3.77 -13.53 -4.01
CA ARG A 217 3.25 -12.43 -4.84
C ARG A 217 1.96 -11.82 -4.30
N GLY A 218 1.36 -12.44 -3.31
CA GLY A 218 0.10 -11.99 -2.71
C GLY A 218 0.28 -10.80 -1.77
N GLU A 219 -0.85 -10.34 -1.25
CA GLU A 219 -0.89 -9.28 -0.24
C GLU A 219 -0.50 -9.87 1.12
N LEU A 220 0.69 -9.46 1.59
CA LEU A 220 1.31 -9.99 2.81
C LEU A 220 1.46 -8.90 3.86
N GLY A 221 0.87 -9.12 5.03
CA GLY A 221 1.02 -8.27 6.23
C GLY A 221 1.71 -9.01 7.37
N LEU A 222 2.06 -8.27 8.43
CA LEU A 222 2.56 -8.82 9.69
C LEU A 222 1.47 -8.74 10.75
N VAL A 223 1.35 -9.76 11.57
CA VAL A 223 0.34 -9.82 12.63
C VAL A 223 0.95 -9.63 14.01
N ALA A 224 0.18 -9.01 14.91
CA ALA A 224 0.60 -8.80 16.29
C ALA A 224 0.89 -10.12 16.99
N SER A 225 1.80 -10.07 17.95
CA SER A 225 2.18 -11.21 18.78
C SER A 225 1.48 -11.19 20.14
N THR A 226 1.31 -12.39 20.73
CA THR A 226 1.02 -12.55 22.16
C THR A 226 2.12 -11.95 23.06
N GLU A 227 3.32 -11.71 22.52
CA GLU A 227 4.38 -10.96 23.16
C GLU A 227 4.37 -9.51 22.69
N ALA A 228 4.15 -8.56 23.59
CA ALA A 228 4.05 -7.13 23.27
C ALA A 228 5.29 -6.60 22.51
N GLY A 229 5.06 -5.78 21.48
CA GLY A 229 6.12 -5.19 20.66
C GLY A 229 6.87 -6.20 19.78
N ARG A 230 6.22 -7.31 19.43
CA ARG A 230 6.72 -8.34 18.51
C ARG A 230 5.68 -8.66 17.46
N PHE A 231 6.12 -9.26 16.36
CA PHE A 231 5.25 -9.90 15.37
C PHE A 231 5.10 -11.39 15.69
N GLY A 232 3.87 -11.88 15.68
CA GLY A 232 3.54 -13.30 15.92
C GLY A 232 3.61 -14.15 14.66
N GLY A 233 3.58 -13.51 13.49
CA GLY A 233 3.55 -14.18 12.20
C GLY A 233 3.33 -13.23 11.04
N PHE A 234 2.96 -13.78 9.89
CA PHE A 234 2.45 -13.00 8.76
C PHE A 234 1.04 -13.49 8.38
N VAL A 235 0.28 -12.62 7.74
CA VAL A 235 -1.00 -12.93 7.10
C VAL A 235 -0.86 -12.85 5.60
N VAL A 236 -1.53 -13.76 4.87
CA VAL A 236 -1.73 -13.68 3.42
C VAL A 236 -3.22 -13.51 3.14
N HIS A 237 -3.55 -12.55 2.29
CA HIS A 237 -4.92 -12.28 1.85
C HIS A 237 -5.15 -12.81 0.45
N PHE A 238 -6.34 -13.31 0.21
CA PHE A 238 -6.82 -13.78 -1.08
C PHE A 238 -8.15 -13.11 -1.38
N ALA A 239 -8.21 -12.36 -2.49
CA ALA A 239 -9.42 -11.70 -2.92
C ALA A 239 -10.50 -12.71 -3.37
N PRO A 240 -11.78 -12.29 -3.46
CA PRO A 240 -12.81 -13.09 -4.11
C PRO A 240 -12.37 -13.55 -5.50
N TYR A 241 -12.68 -14.77 -5.88
CA TYR A 241 -12.27 -15.48 -7.10
C TYR A 241 -10.84 -16.04 -7.12
N GLU A 242 -9.95 -15.68 -6.19
CA GLU A 242 -8.58 -16.23 -6.20
C GLU A 242 -8.54 -17.70 -5.78
N ILE A 243 -9.41 -18.09 -4.82
CA ILE A 243 -9.43 -19.46 -4.28
C ILE A 243 -10.70 -20.20 -4.70
N GLY A 244 -11.84 -19.53 -4.70
CA GLY A 244 -13.13 -20.12 -4.97
C GLY A 244 -14.06 -19.16 -5.70
N SER A 245 -15.36 -19.43 -5.68
CA SER A 245 -16.36 -18.56 -6.29
C SER A 245 -16.51 -17.24 -5.54
N TYR A 246 -17.05 -16.21 -6.18
CA TYR A 246 -17.38 -14.94 -5.52
C TYR A 246 -18.27 -15.13 -4.29
N ALA A 247 -19.18 -16.10 -4.30
CA ALA A 247 -20.07 -16.39 -3.19
C ALA A 247 -19.33 -16.90 -1.94
N GLU A 248 -18.14 -17.48 -2.12
CA GLU A 248 -17.27 -17.88 -1.00
C GLU A 248 -16.58 -16.69 -0.34
N GLY A 249 -16.45 -15.56 -1.08
CA GLY A 249 -15.81 -14.35 -0.60
C GLY A 249 -14.28 -14.41 -0.56
N ALA A 250 -13.68 -13.48 0.18
CA ALA A 250 -12.24 -13.44 0.42
C ALA A 250 -11.82 -14.44 1.50
N TYR A 251 -10.52 -14.76 1.51
CA TYR A 251 -9.88 -15.59 2.51
C TYR A 251 -8.64 -14.90 3.07
N LYS A 252 -8.28 -15.21 4.31
CA LYS A 252 -6.98 -14.86 4.88
C LYS A 252 -6.41 -16.05 5.65
N ALA A 253 -5.10 -16.26 5.58
CA ALA A 253 -4.43 -17.29 6.37
C ALA A 253 -3.27 -16.68 7.15
N VAL A 254 -3.16 -17.06 8.42
CA VAL A 254 -2.11 -16.58 9.33
C VAL A 254 -1.07 -17.67 9.52
N VAL A 255 0.18 -17.36 9.21
CA VAL A 255 1.32 -18.25 9.39
C VAL A 255 2.11 -17.81 10.63
N PRO A 256 2.18 -18.66 11.67
CA PRO A 256 2.96 -18.34 12.87
C PRO A 256 4.45 -18.14 12.55
N GLN A 257 5.10 -17.21 13.26
CA GLN A 257 6.52 -16.92 13.07
C GLN A 257 7.42 -18.16 13.27
N SER A 258 7.03 -19.11 14.08
CA SER A 258 7.78 -20.37 14.33
C SER A 258 7.98 -21.21 13.07
N VAL A 259 7.16 -21.01 12.02
CA VAL A 259 7.25 -21.75 10.75
C VAL A 259 8.36 -21.19 9.86
N PHE A 260 8.55 -19.88 9.84
CA PHE A 260 9.43 -19.19 8.89
C PHE A 260 10.59 -18.40 9.52
N ARG A 261 10.68 -18.36 10.85
CA ARG A 261 11.68 -17.54 11.56
C ARG A 261 13.14 -17.86 11.18
N ASP A 262 13.44 -19.11 10.85
CA ASP A 262 14.79 -19.54 10.48
C ASP A 262 15.21 -19.02 9.09
N PHE A 263 14.26 -18.50 8.33
CA PHE A 263 14.48 -17.85 7.05
C PHE A 263 14.56 -16.31 7.16
N LEU A 264 14.36 -15.74 8.35
CA LEU A 264 14.50 -14.30 8.55
C LEU A 264 15.99 -13.88 8.44
N LYS A 265 16.22 -12.68 7.93
CA LYS A 265 17.52 -12.05 8.07
C LYS A 265 17.82 -11.74 9.53
N PRO A 266 19.07 -11.84 9.99
CA PRO A 266 19.44 -11.66 11.40
C PRO A 266 18.97 -10.34 12.02
N GLU A 267 18.96 -9.25 11.24
CA GLU A 267 18.52 -7.92 11.68
C GLU A 267 17.02 -7.85 12.02
N TYR A 268 16.20 -8.73 11.44
CA TYR A 268 14.75 -8.75 11.68
C TYR A 268 14.32 -9.88 12.65
N ALA A 269 15.15 -10.89 12.88
CA ALA A 269 14.80 -12.05 13.68
C ALA A 269 14.32 -11.69 15.10
N GLY A 270 14.91 -10.63 15.69
CA GLY A 270 14.53 -10.11 17.01
C GLY A 270 13.16 -9.43 17.08
N LEU A 271 12.54 -9.11 15.93
CA LEU A 271 11.20 -8.51 15.88
C LEU A 271 10.08 -9.57 15.96
N PHE A 272 10.41 -10.84 15.83
CA PHE A 272 9.45 -11.96 15.82
C PHE A 272 9.60 -12.84 17.06
N ALA A 273 8.49 -13.02 17.79
CA ALA A 273 8.42 -13.91 18.97
C ALA A 273 6.96 -14.23 19.27
N GLY A 274 6.71 -15.16 20.22
CA GLY A 274 5.37 -15.58 20.62
C GLY A 274 4.56 -16.20 19.51
N GLY A 275 3.25 -16.20 19.63
CA GLY A 275 2.28 -16.65 18.64
C GLY A 275 1.50 -15.47 18.05
N PRO A 276 0.83 -15.65 16.90
CA PRO A 276 -0.07 -14.62 16.37
C PRO A 276 -1.26 -14.39 17.31
N VAL A 277 -1.65 -13.11 17.45
CA VAL A 277 -2.96 -12.76 18.00
C VAL A 277 -3.98 -13.03 16.91
N THR A 278 -4.93 -13.91 17.16
CA THR A 278 -6.10 -14.15 16.28
C THR A 278 -7.28 -13.39 16.84
N GLU A 279 -7.97 -12.63 16.01
CA GLU A 279 -9.27 -12.08 16.38
C GLU A 279 -10.26 -13.24 16.53
N GLU A 280 -10.99 -13.28 17.66
CA GLU A 280 -12.08 -14.24 17.91
C GLU A 280 -13.35 -13.84 17.16
#